data_2ecac935eb6e53a6d1c63b65c7ee4486
#
_entry.id   2ecac935eb6e53a6d1c63b65c7ee4486
#
_cell.length_a   1.000
_cell.length_b   1.000
_cell.length_c   1.000
_cell.angle_alpha   90.00
_cell.angle_beta   90.00
_cell.angle_gamma   90.00
#
_symmetry.space_group_name_H-M   'P 1'
#
loop_
_entity.id
_entity.type
_entity.pdbx_description
1 polymer ?
#
loop_
_entity_poly.entity_id
_entity_poly.type
_entity_poly.pdbx_seq_one_letter_code
_entity_poly.pdbx_strand_id
1 'polypeptide(L)'
;AVAPQMVAEGIEVGINVTHCRTGDDVRPGINVTNYERLHLFDASRFTGVMLDESSCIKHHDTKTLKQLLDVFADTPFKLCATATPAPNDWTELGTHAEFLGVCSRSEMLAEFFVHDGGDTQTWRLKGHARHIFWQWVASWGALVRSPADLGHDASRYVLPPLNAQEHIITTDFVMPGALFVDEAQSLMERRTARRQTISQRVEACARIVNADSDPWVVWCDLNAEGDALRAAIPGAVEVRGSDDLDTKERRLHDFAAGRIRVLITKPSIAGFGLNWQHCARMAFVGVTDSFESYY
;
A
#
# COMPACT_ATOMS: atom_id res chain seq x y z
N ALA A 1 -5.09 -4.31 -11.44
CA ALA A 1 -5.38 -2.90 -11.74
C ALA A 1 -4.11 -2.09 -12.06
N VAL A 2 -3.02 -2.28 -11.33
CA VAL A 2 -1.75 -1.52 -11.53
C VAL A 2 -1.07 -1.86 -12.85
N ALA A 3 -0.98 -3.13 -13.25
CA ALA A 3 -0.29 -3.53 -14.47
C ALA A 3 -0.83 -2.89 -15.77
N PRO A 4 -2.15 -2.78 -16.01
CA PRO A 4 -2.67 -2.02 -17.16
C PRO A 4 -2.33 -0.53 -17.10
N GLN A 5 -2.27 0.08 -15.91
CA GLN A 5 -1.85 1.47 -15.76
C GLN A 5 -0.37 1.65 -16.11
N MET A 6 0.52 0.77 -15.67
CA MET A 6 1.94 0.81 -16.05
C MET A 6 2.14 0.70 -17.57
N VAL A 7 1.30 -0.06 -18.26
CA VAL A 7 1.33 -0.12 -19.74
C VAL A 7 0.95 1.24 -20.34
N ALA A 8 -0.09 1.88 -19.83
CA ALA A 8 -0.54 3.19 -20.32
C ALA A 8 0.53 4.27 -20.06
N GLU A 9 1.07 4.32 -18.87
CA GLU A 9 2.15 5.26 -18.49
C GLU A 9 3.43 5.01 -19.29
N GLY A 10 3.76 3.75 -19.58
CA GLY A 10 4.87 3.39 -20.46
C GLY A 10 4.72 4.02 -21.86
N ILE A 11 3.52 3.99 -22.43
CA ILE A 11 3.24 4.60 -23.74
C ILE A 11 3.48 6.11 -23.69
N GLU A 12 3.06 6.79 -22.62
CA GLU A 12 3.24 8.24 -22.46
C GLU A 12 4.71 8.66 -22.43
N VAL A 13 5.57 7.82 -21.87
CA VAL A 13 7.03 8.08 -21.80
C VAL A 13 7.82 7.40 -22.92
N GLY A 14 7.15 6.77 -23.88
CA GLY A 14 7.79 6.11 -25.03
C GLY A 14 8.46 4.78 -24.71
N ILE A 15 8.06 4.12 -23.65
CA ILE A 15 8.59 2.81 -23.20
C ILE A 15 7.53 1.74 -23.42
N ASN A 16 7.90 0.66 -24.11
CA ASN A 16 7.02 -0.48 -24.29
C ASN A 16 7.00 -1.35 -23.04
N VAL A 17 5.84 -1.46 -22.42
CA VAL A 17 5.57 -2.34 -21.28
C VAL A 17 4.55 -3.38 -21.68
N THR A 18 4.84 -4.67 -21.44
CA THR A 18 3.94 -5.79 -21.72
C THR A 18 3.29 -6.28 -20.43
N HIS A 19 1.96 -6.23 -20.34
CA HIS A 19 1.23 -6.89 -19.26
C HIS A 19 1.15 -8.39 -19.52
N CYS A 20 1.75 -9.18 -18.65
CA CYS A 20 1.83 -10.64 -18.75
C CYS A 20 0.92 -11.30 -17.71
N ARG A 21 0.03 -12.17 -18.16
CA ARG A 21 -0.80 -13.03 -17.30
C ARG A 21 -0.14 -14.39 -17.07
N THR A 22 0.65 -14.83 -18.05
CA THR A 22 1.40 -16.10 -18.05
C THR A 22 2.76 -15.91 -18.74
N GLY A 23 3.64 -16.93 -18.67
CA GLY A 23 4.93 -16.94 -19.36
C GLY A 23 4.83 -16.84 -20.88
N ASP A 24 3.70 -17.19 -21.50
CA ASP A 24 3.48 -17.10 -22.94
C ASP A 24 3.30 -15.65 -23.43
N ASP A 25 2.92 -14.76 -22.52
CA ASP A 25 2.74 -13.34 -22.83
C ASP A 25 4.06 -12.56 -22.87
N VAL A 26 5.15 -13.14 -22.35
CA VAL A 26 6.46 -12.50 -22.21
C VAL A 26 7.03 -12.09 -23.58
N ARG A 27 7.46 -10.83 -23.68
CA ARG A 27 8.08 -10.24 -24.87
C ARG A 27 9.44 -9.62 -24.52
N PRO A 28 10.32 -9.39 -25.48
CA PRO A 28 11.53 -8.62 -25.25
C PRO A 28 11.22 -7.22 -24.66
N GLY A 29 11.97 -6.78 -23.66
CA GLY A 29 11.76 -5.50 -22.97
C GLY A 29 11.14 -5.65 -21.59
N ILE A 30 10.35 -4.66 -21.18
CA ILE A 30 9.75 -4.61 -19.86
C ILE A 30 8.45 -5.40 -19.83
N ASN A 31 8.37 -6.35 -18.90
CA ASN A 31 7.19 -7.17 -18.67
C ASN A 31 6.70 -6.93 -17.25
N VAL A 32 5.39 -6.73 -17.07
CA VAL A 32 4.78 -6.50 -15.75
C VAL A 32 3.76 -7.59 -15.45
N THR A 33 3.80 -8.10 -14.22
CA THR A 33 2.84 -9.08 -13.70
C THR A 33 2.63 -8.87 -12.20
N ASN A 34 1.68 -9.58 -11.61
CA ASN A 34 1.41 -9.53 -10.18
C ASN A 34 2.25 -10.58 -9.43
N TYR A 35 2.54 -10.32 -8.15
CA TYR A 35 3.27 -11.24 -7.29
C TYR A 35 2.63 -12.64 -7.20
N GLU A 36 1.30 -12.73 -7.16
CA GLU A 36 0.57 -14.00 -7.06
C GLU A 36 0.76 -14.91 -8.28
N ARG A 37 1.15 -14.33 -9.42
CA ARG A 37 1.36 -15.05 -10.69
C ARG A 37 2.80 -15.47 -10.94
N LEU A 38 3.72 -15.16 -10.03
CA LEU A 38 5.15 -15.42 -10.19
C LEU A 38 5.44 -16.89 -10.57
N HIS A 39 4.69 -17.82 -10.02
CA HIS A 39 4.83 -19.25 -10.29
C HIS A 39 4.53 -19.68 -11.75
N LEU A 40 3.97 -18.79 -12.57
CA LEU A 40 3.68 -19.02 -14.00
C LEU A 40 4.82 -18.58 -14.93
N PHE A 41 5.91 -18.07 -14.37
CA PHE A 41 7.02 -17.52 -15.14
C PHE A 41 8.32 -18.26 -14.88
N ASP A 42 9.10 -18.45 -15.95
CA ASP A 42 10.47 -18.95 -15.88
C ASP A 42 11.43 -17.76 -15.69
N ALA A 43 12.01 -17.64 -14.49
CA ALA A 43 12.90 -16.53 -14.14
C ALA A 43 14.19 -16.51 -14.94
N SER A 44 14.65 -17.65 -15.50
CA SER A 44 15.85 -17.72 -16.32
C SER A 44 15.76 -16.89 -17.62
N ARG A 45 14.54 -16.50 -18.01
CA ARG A 45 14.27 -15.65 -19.18
C ARG A 45 14.51 -14.16 -18.93
N PHE A 46 14.74 -13.75 -17.67
CA PHE A 46 14.88 -12.36 -17.31
C PHE A 46 16.28 -12.03 -16.82
N THR A 47 16.84 -10.95 -17.33
CA THR A 47 18.15 -10.42 -16.90
C THR A 47 18.01 -9.53 -15.66
N GLY A 48 16.82 -9.02 -15.37
CA GLY A 48 16.55 -8.19 -14.21
C GLY A 48 15.14 -8.34 -13.69
N VAL A 49 14.96 -8.07 -12.41
CA VAL A 49 13.67 -8.02 -11.73
C VAL A 49 13.57 -6.74 -10.89
N MET A 50 12.43 -6.08 -10.99
CA MET A 50 12.07 -4.94 -10.15
C MET A 50 10.82 -5.31 -9.34
N LEU A 51 10.91 -5.17 -8.03
CA LEU A 51 9.78 -5.28 -7.13
C LEU A 51 9.21 -3.89 -6.90
N ASP A 52 8.06 -3.62 -7.49
CA ASP A 52 7.28 -2.42 -7.19
C ASP A 52 6.45 -2.65 -5.93
N GLU A 53 6.29 -1.61 -5.11
CA GLU A 53 5.68 -1.71 -3.77
C GLU A 53 6.31 -2.85 -2.94
N SER A 54 7.66 -2.89 -2.91
CA SER A 54 8.42 -3.96 -2.28
C SER A 54 8.24 -4.06 -0.76
N SER A 55 7.49 -3.18 -0.12
CA SER A 55 7.04 -3.33 1.27
C SER A 55 6.30 -4.65 1.52
N CYS A 56 5.77 -5.30 0.49
CA CYS A 56 5.17 -6.64 0.58
C CYS A 56 6.13 -7.74 1.07
N ILE A 57 7.46 -7.53 0.95
CA ILE A 57 8.48 -8.45 1.45
C ILE A 57 9.05 -8.09 2.81
N LYS A 58 8.54 -7.07 3.51
CA LYS A 58 9.04 -6.62 4.83
C LYS A 58 9.07 -7.72 5.89
N HIS A 59 8.15 -8.68 5.84
CA HIS A 59 8.08 -9.80 6.78
C HIS A 59 8.88 -11.00 6.28
N HIS A 60 9.84 -11.44 7.08
CA HIS A 60 10.84 -12.46 6.72
C HIS A 60 10.29 -13.90 6.61
N ASP A 61 9.11 -14.18 7.14
CA ASP A 61 8.50 -15.50 7.18
C ASP A 61 7.44 -15.73 6.08
N THR A 62 7.21 -14.73 5.22
CA THR A 62 6.17 -14.82 4.19
C THR A 62 6.53 -15.79 3.07
N LYS A 63 5.51 -16.45 2.52
CA LYS A 63 5.67 -17.31 1.35
C LYS A 63 6.18 -16.54 0.13
N THR A 64 5.71 -15.30 -0.04
CA THR A 64 6.09 -14.42 -1.15
C THR A 64 7.59 -14.13 -1.13
N LEU A 65 8.15 -13.75 0.03
CA LEU A 65 9.59 -13.51 0.13
C LEU A 65 10.40 -14.77 -0.20
N LYS A 66 10.04 -15.92 0.39
CA LYS A 66 10.74 -17.19 0.16
C LYS A 66 10.72 -17.57 -1.33
N GLN A 67 9.57 -17.42 -1.97
CA GLN A 67 9.43 -17.68 -3.40
C GLN A 67 10.28 -16.73 -4.25
N LEU A 68 10.32 -15.44 -3.92
CA LEU A 68 11.12 -14.44 -4.64
C LEU A 68 12.61 -14.69 -4.49
N LEU A 69 13.08 -15.03 -3.28
CA LEU A 69 14.48 -15.38 -3.02
C LEU A 69 14.91 -16.60 -3.82
N ASP A 70 14.07 -17.63 -3.89
CA ASP A 70 14.36 -18.88 -4.60
C ASP A 70 14.32 -18.66 -6.14
N VAL A 71 13.25 -18.07 -6.64
CA VAL A 71 13.01 -17.91 -8.07
C VAL A 71 14.04 -16.96 -8.73
N PHE A 72 14.43 -15.89 -8.04
CA PHE A 72 15.35 -14.89 -8.56
C PHE A 72 16.77 -14.98 -7.94
N ALA A 73 17.14 -16.12 -7.36
CA ALA A 73 18.47 -16.31 -6.75
C ALA A 73 19.59 -15.86 -7.69
N ASP A 74 19.57 -16.34 -8.93
CA ASP A 74 20.60 -16.14 -9.94
C ASP A 74 20.34 -14.94 -10.88
N THR A 75 19.28 -14.15 -10.63
CA THR A 75 18.99 -12.98 -11.49
C THR A 75 19.99 -11.87 -11.21
N PRO A 76 20.75 -11.41 -12.25
CA PRO A 76 21.89 -10.52 -12.03
C PRO A 76 21.51 -9.10 -11.61
N PHE A 77 20.37 -8.58 -12.07
CA PHE A 77 19.92 -7.22 -11.72
C PHE A 77 18.64 -7.27 -10.91
N LYS A 78 18.69 -6.74 -9.70
CA LYS A 78 17.56 -6.70 -8.77
C LYS A 78 17.33 -5.28 -8.27
N LEU A 79 16.08 -4.84 -8.23
CA LEU A 79 15.66 -3.54 -7.70
C LEU A 79 14.44 -3.69 -6.82
N CYS A 80 14.44 -3.03 -5.70
CA CYS A 80 13.26 -2.84 -4.83
C CYS A 80 12.86 -1.38 -4.84
N ALA A 81 11.60 -1.09 -5.16
CA ALA A 81 11.04 0.25 -5.10
C ALA A 81 9.86 0.28 -4.13
N THR A 82 9.87 1.19 -3.17
CA THR A 82 8.77 1.40 -2.23
C THR A 82 8.95 2.72 -1.48
N ALA A 83 7.84 3.37 -1.12
CA ALA A 83 7.83 4.52 -0.24
C ALA A 83 8.01 4.14 1.25
N THR A 84 7.70 2.88 1.60
CA THR A 84 7.67 2.40 2.99
C THR A 84 8.49 1.12 3.17
N PRO A 85 9.83 1.16 3.02
CA PRO A 85 10.66 -0.05 3.06
C PRO A 85 10.70 -0.73 4.44
N ALA A 86 10.49 0.03 5.51
CA ALA A 86 10.52 -0.44 6.90
C ALA A 86 9.49 0.33 7.74
N PRO A 87 8.18 0.14 7.50
CA PRO A 87 7.14 0.98 8.11
C PRO A 87 6.97 0.74 9.62
N ASN A 88 7.36 -0.41 10.14
CA ASN A 88 7.18 -0.76 11.55
C ASN A 88 8.51 -0.79 12.32
N ASP A 89 9.55 -1.37 11.73
CA ASP A 89 10.84 -1.56 12.39
C ASP A 89 11.98 -1.64 11.35
N TRP A 90 13.16 -1.12 11.69
CA TRP A 90 14.32 -1.10 10.78
C TRP A 90 14.89 -2.49 10.47
N THR A 91 14.56 -3.51 11.26
CA THR A 91 14.90 -4.90 10.94
C THR A 91 14.22 -5.41 9.64
N GLU A 92 13.15 -4.75 9.21
CA GLU A 92 12.46 -5.05 7.95
C GLU A 92 13.34 -4.75 6.71
N LEU A 93 14.34 -3.87 6.83
CA LEU A 93 15.32 -3.62 5.76
C LEU A 93 16.18 -4.86 5.44
N GLY A 94 16.30 -5.79 6.40
CA GLY A 94 17.06 -7.02 6.21
C GLY A 94 16.51 -7.91 5.10
N THR A 95 15.20 -7.94 4.89
CA THR A 95 14.58 -8.73 3.82
C THR A 95 14.86 -8.13 2.44
N HIS A 96 14.91 -6.79 2.33
CA HIS A 96 15.31 -6.11 1.11
C HIS A 96 16.80 -6.35 0.80
N ALA A 97 17.68 -6.22 1.82
CA ALA A 97 19.10 -6.51 1.67
C ALA A 97 19.36 -7.96 1.21
N GLU A 98 18.60 -8.91 1.76
CA GLU A 98 18.69 -10.33 1.41
C GLU A 98 18.21 -10.58 -0.02
N PHE A 99 17.09 -10.02 -0.44
CA PHE A 99 16.60 -10.14 -1.82
C PHE A 99 17.56 -9.52 -2.83
N LEU A 100 18.14 -8.37 -2.51
CA LEU A 100 19.10 -7.68 -3.37
C LEU A 100 20.48 -8.36 -3.40
N GLY A 101 20.72 -9.36 -2.53
CA GLY A 101 21.99 -10.07 -2.44
C GLY A 101 23.10 -9.28 -1.75
N VAL A 102 22.76 -8.29 -0.93
CA VAL A 102 23.72 -7.50 -0.15
C VAL A 102 24.27 -8.29 1.03
N CYS A 103 23.40 -8.83 1.86
CA CYS A 103 23.69 -9.78 2.94
C CYS A 103 22.39 -10.47 3.39
N SER A 104 22.51 -11.57 4.11
CA SER A 104 21.32 -12.18 4.74
C SER A 104 20.76 -11.29 5.85
N ARG A 105 19.47 -11.41 6.11
CA ARG A 105 18.83 -10.73 7.25
C ARG A 105 19.53 -11.08 8.57
N SER A 106 19.96 -12.33 8.74
CA SER A 106 20.64 -12.80 9.96
C SER A 106 21.98 -12.09 10.17
N GLU A 107 22.77 -11.89 9.12
CA GLU A 107 24.05 -11.17 9.16
C GLU A 107 23.81 -9.70 9.54
N MET A 108 22.84 -9.03 8.91
CA MET A 108 22.48 -7.65 9.26
C MET A 108 22.10 -7.53 10.75
N LEU A 109 21.28 -8.46 11.26
CA LEU A 109 20.87 -8.45 12.65
C LEU A 109 22.05 -8.67 13.60
N ALA A 110 22.92 -9.62 13.31
CA ALA A 110 24.11 -9.91 14.13
C ALA A 110 25.06 -8.71 14.19
N GLU A 111 25.23 -8.01 13.08
CA GLU A 111 26.13 -6.87 12.99
C GLU A 111 25.58 -5.63 13.68
N PHE A 112 24.36 -5.22 13.38
CA PHE A 112 23.83 -3.91 13.78
C PHE A 112 22.85 -3.94 14.95
N PHE A 113 22.25 -5.09 15.29
CA PHE A 113 21.18 -5.16 16.29
C PHE A 113 21.55 -6.01 17.50
N VAL A 114 20.83 -5.82 18.58
CA VAL A 114 20.90 -6.63 19.80
C VAL A 114 19.48 -6.93 20.26
N HIS A 115 19.31 -8.05 20.95
CA HIS A 115 18.05 -8.36 21.62
C HIS A 115 17.77 -7.35 22.73
N ASP A 116 16.53 -6.93 22.87
CA ASP A 116 16.15 -5.99 23.93
C ASP A 116 15.92 -6.75 25.23
N GLY A 117 16.84 -6.57 26.17
CA GLY A 117 16.91 -6.88 27.58
C GLY A 117 15.95 -7.88 28.22
N GLY A 118 15.71 -9.05 27.62
CA GLY A 118 14.87 -10.12 28.19
C GLY A 118 13.86 -10.74 27.22
N ASP A 119 13.63 -10.11 26.06
CA ASP A 119 12.82 -10.66 24.98
C ASP A 119 13.73 -10.99 23.78
N THR A 120 13.81 -12.29 23.46
CA THR A 120 14.60 -12.77 22.31
C THR A 120 13.92 -12.52 20.95
N GLN A 121 12.70 -12.02 20.93
CA GLN A 121 11.97 -11.71 19.70
C GLN A 121 12.08 -10.23 19.30
N THR A 122 12.41 -9.36 20.26
CA THR A 122 12.50 -7.91 20.02
C THR A 122 13.94 -7.50 19.76
N TRP A 123 14.17 -6.86 18.62
CA TRP A 123 15.48 -6.38 18.22
C TRP A 123 15.58 -4.86 18.34
N ARG A 124 16.72 -4.38 18.81
CA ARG A 124 17.03 -2.97 18.93
C ARG A 124 18.35 -2.65 18.24
N LEU A 125 18.39 -1.60 17.43
CA LEU A 125 19.63 -1.12 16.83
C LEU A 125 20.63 -0.70 17.92
N LYS A 126 21.87 -1.21 17.85
CA LYS A 126 22.95 -0.84 18.75
C LYS A 126 23.22 0.65 18.66
N GLY A 127 23.26 1.38 19.78
CA GLY A 127 23.41 2.83 19.80
C GLY A 127 24.66 3.31 19.06
N HIS A 128 25.79 2.62 19.27
CA HIS A 128 27.07 2.95 18.60
C HIS A 128 27.09 2.56 17.12
N ALA A 129 26.23 1.64 16.67
CA ALA A 129 26.15 1.19 15.28
C ALA A 129 25.24 2.06 14.41
N ARG A 130 24.46 2.99 15.00
CA ARG A 130 23.43 3.74 14.27
C ARG A 130 23.97 4.48 13.04
N HIS A 131 25.10 5.14 13.18
CA HIS A 131 25.70 5.89 12.05
C HIS A 131 26.22 4.93 10.97
N ILE A 132 26.90 3.86 11.37
CA ILE A 132 27.46 2.84 10.47
C ILE A 132 26.34 2.10 9.75
N PHE A 133 25.24 1.80 10.42
CA PHE A 133 24.05 1.19 9.83
C PHE A 133 23.49 2.04 8.69
N TRP A 134 23.32 3.35 8.90
CA TRP A 134 22.80 4.22 7.83
C TRP A 134 23.80 4.44 6.69
N GLN A 135 25.09 4.43 6.97
CA GLN A 135 26.12 4.43 5.92
C GLN A 135 26.06 3.13 5.09
N TRP A 136 25.86 2.00 5.75
CA TRP A 136 25.66 0.73 5.09
C TRP A 136 24.40 0.71 4.23
N VAL A 137 23.26 1.20 4.74
CA VAL A 137 22.02 1.33 3.94
C VAL A 137 22.26 2.22 2.72
N ALA A 138 22.94 3.36 2.88
CA ALA A 138 23.25 4.28 1.79
C ALA A 138 24.21 3.72 0.74
N SER A 139 24.92 2.62 1.03
CA SER A 139 25.81 1.98 0.06
C SER A 139 25.08 1.15 -1.00
N TRP A 140 23.84 0.74 -0.74
CA TRP A 140 23.03 -0.06 -1.65
C TRP A 140 21.61 0.48 -1.86
N GLY A 141 21.16 1.43 -1.06
CA GLY A 141 19.85 2.06 -1.14
C GLY A 141 19.94 3.54 -1.48
N ALA A 142 18.91 4.08 -2.11
CA ALA A 142 18.76 5.50 -2.39
C ALA A 142 17.40 5.99 -1.91
N LEU A 143 17.37 7.17 -1.28
CA LEU A 143 16.15 7.88 -0.91
C LEU A 143 15.95 9.04 -1.87
N VAL A 144 14.91 8.96 -2.70
CA VAL A 144 14.51 10.00 -3.65
C VAL A 144 13.12 10.48 -3.27
N ARG A 145 12.96 11.76 -2.94
CA ARG A 145 11.68 12.37 -2.57
C ARG A 145 11.02 13.09 -3.73
N SER A 146 11.85 13.58 -4.63
CA SER A 146 11.38 14.30 -5.82
C SER A 146 12.43 14.24 -6.93
N PRO A 147 12.09 14.55 -8.17
CA PRO A 147 13.05 14.67 -9.26
C PRO A 147 14.19 15.66 -8.98
N ALA A 148 13.98 16.66 -8.09
CA ALA A 148 15.02 17.61 -7.71
C ALA A 148 16.20 16.94 -6.99
N ASP A 149 15.98 15.85 -6.25
CA ASP A 149 17.06 15.11 -5.60
C ASP A 149 18.01 14.46 -6.63
N LEU A 150 17.55 14.31 -7.88
CA LEU A 150 18.32 13.82 -9.02
C LEU A 150 18.78 14.94 -9.98
N GLY A 151 18.58 16.20 -9.61
CA GLY A 151 18.95 17.37 -10.42
C GLY A 151 17.99 17.71 -11.56
N HIS A 152 16.76 17.16 -11.55
CA HIS A 152 15.73 17.43 -12.54
C HIS A 152 14.69 18.44 -12.06
N ASP A 153 13.95 19.05 -13.00
CA ASP A 153 12.84 19.94 -12.67
C ASP A 153 11.71 19.18 -11.96
N ALA A 154 11.38 19.60 -10.75
CA ALA A 154 10.34 19.02 -9.90
C ALA A 154 9.04 19.84 -9.88
N SER A 155 8.93 20.93 -10.65
CA SER A 155 7.80 21.85 -10.58
C SER A 155 6.44 21.17 -10.80
N ARG A 156 6.38 20.16 -11.66
CA ARG A 156 5.16 19.36 -11.94
C ARG A 156 4.77 18.38 -10.82
N TYR A 157 5.67 18.16 -9.86
CA TYR A 157 5.50 17.20 -8.76
C TYR A 157 5.21 17.88 -7.42
N VAL A 158 5.08 19.21 -7.43
CA VAL A 158 4.70 19.97 -6.23
C VAL A 158 3.20 19.83 -6.01
N LEU A 159 2.84 19.01 -5.02
CA LEU A 159 1.45 18.83 -4.64
C LEU A 159 0.94 20.03 -3.84
N PRO A 160 -0.36 20.39 -3.95
CA PRO A 160 -0.98 21.37 -3.08
C PRO A 160 -0.88 20.92 -1.61
N PRO A 161 -0.94 21.85 -0.64
CA PRO A 161 -0.94 21.49 0.77
C PRO A 161 -2.08 20.52 1.11
N LEU A 162 -1.77 19.48 1.89
CA LEU A 162 -2.79 18.57 2.42
C LEU A 162 -3.66 19.33 3.44
N ASN A 163 -4.97 19.35 3.19
CA ASN A 163 -5.95 19.85 4.13
C ASN A 163 -6.72 18.68 4.74
N ALA A 164 -6.24 18.20 5.88
CA ALA A 164 -6.87 17.14 6.63
C ALA A 164 -7.87 17.72 7.64
N GLN A 165 -9.13 17.25 7.61
CA GLN A 165 -10.18 17.63 8.54
C GLN A 165 -10.67 16.40 9.30
N GLU A 166 -10.64 16.47 10.60
CA GLU A 166 -11.20 15.44 11.48
C GLU A 166 -12.66 15.76 11.81
N HIS A 167 -13.53 14.80 11.54
CA HIS A 167 -14.95 14.89 11.88
C HIS A 167 -15.27 13.95 13.04
N ILE A 168 -15.39 14.50 14.24
CA ILE A 168 -15.73 13.72 15.44
C ILE A 168 -17.22 13.41 15.42
N ILE A 169 -17.53 12.13 15.37
CA ILE A 169 -18.91 11.62 15.39
C ILE A 169 -19.24 11.17 16.81
N THR A 170 -20.09 11.91 17.48
CA THR A 170 -20.61 11.54 18.80
C THR A 170 -21.65 10.43 18.67
N THR A 171 -21.64 9.51 19.61
CA THR A 171 -22.59 8.40 19.68
C THR A 171 -22.97 8.11 21.11
N ASP A 172 -24.21 7.69 21.33
CA ASP A 172 -24.72 7.22 22.63
C ASP A 172 -24.42 5.73 22.85
N PHE A 173 -23.63 5.11 21.98
CA PHE A 173 -23.30 3.71 22.11
C PHE A 173 -22.43 3.47 23.35
N VAL A 174 -22.95 2.62 24.26
CA VAL A 174 -22.23 2.15 25.44
C VAL A 174 -21.71 0.73 25.17
N MET A 175 -20.45 0.49 25.47
CA MET A 175 -19.86 -0.85 25.31
C MET A 175 -20.58 -1.86 26.20
N PRO A 176 -20.79 -3.10 25.74
CA PRO A 176 -21.36 -4.16 26.57
C PRO A 176 -20.58 -4.34 27.87
N GLY A 177 -21.28 -4.18 29.02
CA GLY A 177 -20.68 -4.27 30.35
C GLY A 177 -20.14 -2.95 30.94
N ALA A 178 -20.12 -1.86 30.16
CA ALA A 178 -19.84 -0.52 30.65
C ALA A 178 -21.12 0.19 31.14
N LEU A 179 -20.97 1.09 32.09
CA LEU A 179 -22.09 1.89 32.62
C LEU A 179 -22.24 3.25 31.91
N PHE A 180 -21.19 3.68 31.23
CA PHE A 180 -21.11 4.96 30.54
C PHE A 180 -20.39 4.80 29.20
N VAL A 181 -20.52 5.79 28.31
CA VAL A 181 -19.73 5.92 27.11
C VAL A 181 -18.29 6.18 27.51
N ASP A 182 -17.38 5.32 27.10
CA ASP A 182 -15.94 5.42 27.35
C ASP A 182 -15.14 5.09 26.10
N GLU A 183 -13.88 5.53 26.07
CA GLU A 183 -13.00 5.24 24.95
C GLU A 183 -12.64 3.75 24.88
N ALA A 184 -12.71 3.19 23.66
CA ALA A 184 -12.32 1.81 23.43
C ALA A 184 -10.81 1.61 23.64
N GLN A 185 -10.41 0.86 24.65
CA GLN A 185 -9.03 0.65 25.06
C GLN A 185 -8.37 -0.52 24.30
N SER A 186 -9.13 -1.56 23.99
CA SER A 186 -8.63 -2.77 23.32
C SER A 186 -8.99 -2.78 21.82
N LEU A 187 -8.25 -3.57 21.03
CA LEU A 187 -8.57 -3.80 19.61
C LEU A 187 -9.98 -4.39 19.41
N MET A 188 -10.43 -5.24 20.34
CA MET A 188 -11.77 -5.83 20.27
C MET A 188 -12.85 -4.78 20.50
N GLU A 189 -12.69 -3.91 21.48
CA GLU A 189 -13.59 -2.80 21.75
C GLU A 189 -13.64 -1.83 20.58
N ARG A 190 -12.51 -1.44 20.00
CA ARG A 190 -12.46 -0.59 18.80
C ARG A 190 -13.22 -1.20 17.63
N ARG A 191 -13.06 -2.52 17.39
CA ARG A 191 -13.82 -3.23 16.35
C ARG A 191 -15.31 -3.24 16.63
N THR A 192 -15.71 -3.41 17.88
CA THR A 192 -17.12 -3.37 18.29
C THR A 192 -17.70 -1.97 18.11
N ALA A 193 -17.02 -0.94 18.59
CA ALA A 193 -17.43 0.46 18.41
C ALA A 193 -17.57 0.83 16.94
N ARG A 194 -16.60 0.44 16.07
CA ARG A 194 -16.67 0.65 14.62
C ARG A 194 -17.93 0.03 14.00
N ARG A 195 -18.33 -1.17 14.42
CA ARG A 195 -19.52 -1.85 13.89
C ARG A 195 -20.83 -1.16 14.34
N GLN A 196 -20.89 -0.70 15.58
CA GLN A 196 -22.09 -0.11 16.15
C GLN A 196 -22.31 1.34 15.69
N THR A 197 -21.29 2.03 15.22
CA THR A 197 -21.33 3.43 14.77
C THR A 197 -21.36 3.61 13.27
N ILE A 198 -21.61 2.54 12.48
CA ILE A 198 -21.58 2.59 11.00
C ILE A 198 -22.56 3.63 10.47
N SER A 199 -23.82 3.64 10.94
CA SER A 199 -24.85 4.54 10.39
C SER A 199 -24.49 5.99 10.58
N GLN A 200 -24.03 6.39 11.77
CA GLN A 200 -23.66 7.76 12.08
C GLN A 200 -22.46 8.24 11.24
N ARG A 201 -21.43 7.39 11.11
CA ARG A 201 -20.23 7.71 10.30
C ARG A 201 -20.57 7.78 8.81
N VAL A 202 -21.37 6.86 8.31
CA VAL A 202 -21.82 6.85 6.91
C VAL A 202 -22.69 8.07 6.60
N GLU A 203 -23.63 8.43 7.48
CA GLU A 203 -24.46 9.61 7.29
C GLU A 203 -23.63 10.90 7.25
N ALA A 204 -22.67 11.05 8.16
CA ALA A 204 -21.77 12.19 8.16
C ALA A 204 -20.93 12.27 6.89
N CYS A 205 -20.35 11.15 6.44
CA CYS A 205 -19.59 11.07 5.20
C CYS A 205 -20.46 11.38 3.98
N ALA A 206 -21.64 10.77 3.89
CA ALA A 206 -22.57 10.99 2.78
C ALA A 206 -22.99 12.45 2.66
N ARG A 207 -23.22 13.14 3.79
CA ARG A 207 -23.53 14.58 3.82
C ARG A 207 -22.39 15.41 3.21
N ILE A 208 -21.13 15.09 3.53
CA ILE A 208 -19.96 15.79 3.02
C ILE A 208 -19.82 15.52 1.52
N VAL A 209 -19.84 14.26 1.11
CA VAL A 209 -19.64 13.83 -0.29
C VAL A 209 -20.76 14.31 -1.23
N ASN A 210 -21.99 14.41 -0.71
CA ASN A 210 -23.13 14.89 -1.48
C ASN A 210 -23.25 16.42 -1.52
N ALA A 211 -22.43 17.16 -0.78
CA ALA A 211 -22.45 18.62 -0.72
C ALA A 211 -21.89 19.28 -1.99
N ASP A 212 -21.09 18.56 -2.76
CA ASP A 212 -20.50 19.04 -4.02
C ASP A 212 -20.56 17.99 -5.14
N SER A 213 -20.06 18.34 -6.30
CA SER A 213 -19.99 17.48 -7.51
C SER A 213 -18.58 16.94 -7.78
N ASP A 214 -17.61 17.21 -6.92
CA ASP A 214 -16.22 16.80 -7.11
C ASP A 214 -16.07 15.27 -7.08
N PRO A 215 -15.03 14.73 -7.71
CA PRO A 215 -14.66 13.32 -7.55
C PRO A 215 -14.22 13.02 -6.10
N TRP A 216 -14.64 11.88 -5.56
CA TRP A 216 -14.29 11.43 -4.23
C TRP A 216 -13.82 9.98 -4.21
N VAL A 217 -12.79 9.70 -3.42
CA VAL A 217 -12.47 8.34 -2.95
C VAL A 217 -12.95 8.21 -1.51
N VAL A 218 -13.80 7.21 -1.24
CA VAL A 218 -14.30 6.93 0.11
C VAL A 218 -13.74 5.59 0.59
N TRP A 219 -12.87 5.66 1.59
CA TRP A 219 -12.23 4.50 2.17
C TRP A 219 -13.08 3.90 3.28
N CYS A 220 -13.35 2.60 3.19
CA CYS A 220 -14.03 1.82 4.21
C CYS A 220 -13.13 0.67 4.70
N ASP A 221 -13.39 0.18 5.91
CA ASP A 221 -12.73 -0.99 6.50
C ASP A 221 -13.66 -2.20 6.48
N LEU A 222 -14.91 -2.01 6.87
CA LEU A 222 -15.92 -3.07 6.95
C LEU A 222 -16.77 -3.15 5.68
N ASN A 223 -17.17 -4.36 5.27
CA ASN A 223 -18.07 -4.53 4.13
C ASN A 223 -19.42 -3.82 4.36
N ALA A 224 -19.92 -3.83 5.60
CA ALA A 224 -21.16 -3.16 5.96
C ALA A 224 -21.07 -1.62 5.82
N GLU A 225 -19.88 -1.03 5.97
CA GLU A 225 -19.66 0.39 5.67
C GLU A 225 -19.79 0.65 4.17
N GLY A 226 -19.18 -0.20 3.32
CA GLY A 226 -19.30 -0.10 1.87
C GLY A 226 -20.75 -0.22 1.39
N ASP A 227 -21.51 -1.18 1.91
CA ASP A 227 -22.93 -1.36 1.60
C ASP A 227 -23.75 -0.12 1.97
N ALA A 228 -23.55 0.40 3.17
CA ALA A 228 -24.27 1.57 3.68
C ALA A 228 -23.88 2.86 2.91
N LEU A 229 -22.60 3.06 2.60
CA LEU A 229 -22.12 4.19 1.79
C LEU A 229 -22.73 4.18 0.39
N ARG A 230 -22.76 3.02 -0.26
CA ARG A 230 -23.36 2.87 -1.60
C ARG A 230 -24.86 3.18 -1.58
N ALA A 231 -25.56 2.87 -0.51
CA ALA A 231 -26.97 3.23 -0.35
C ALA A 231 -27.18 4.72 -0.06
N ALA A 232 -26.26 5.37 0.66
CA ALA A 232 -26.39 6.75 1.10
C ALA A 232 -25.82 7.78 0.08
N ILE A 233 -24.97 7.37 -0.85
CA ILE A 233 -24.34 8.25 -1.84
C ILE A 233 -24.84 7.87 -3.23
N PRO A 234 -25.72 8.67 -3.84
CA PRO A 234 -26.27 8.37 -5.17
C PRO A 234 -25.19 8.29 -6.25
N GLY A 235 -25.22 7.21 -7.03
CA GLY A 235 -24.26 7.00 -8.13
C GLY A 235 -22.86 6.55 -7.69
N ALA A 236 -22.64 6.31 -6.38
CA ALA A 236 -21.37 5.77 -5.93
C ALA A 236 -21.18 4.32 -6.40
N VAL A 237 -19.96 4.01 -6.82
CA VAL A 237 -19.55 2.67 -7.24
C VAL A 237 -18.60 2.08 -6.22
N GLU A 238 -18.90 0.87 -5.76
CA GLU A 238 -18.05 0.15 -4.80
C GLU A 238 -17.18 -0.88 -5.54
N VAL A 239 -15.89 -0.97 -5.16
CA VAL A 239 -14.98 -2.05 -5.56
C VAL A 239 -14.67 -2.91 -4.34
N ARG A 240 -15.05 -4.20 -4.40
CA ARG A 240 -14.96 -5.17 -3.31
C ARG A 240 -13.87 -6.21 -3.53
N GLY A 241 -13.39 -6.77 -2.43
CA GLY A 241 -12.49 -7.94 -2.50
C GLY A 241 -13.11 -9.15 -3.21
N SER A 242 -14.42 -9.35 -3.08
CA SER A 242 -15.18 -10.45 -3.71
C SER A 242 -15.52 -10.23 -5.19
N ASP A 243 -15.37 -9.03 -5.73
CA ASP A 243 -15.56 -8.79 -7.16
C ASP A 243 -14.53 -9.61 -7.97
N ASP A 244 -14.91 -10.05 -9.17
CA ASP A 244 -13.95 -10.63 -10.10
C ASP A 244 -12.91 -9.60 -10.57
N LEU A 245 -11.80 -10.10 -11.11
CA LEU A 245 -10.67 -9.25 -11.49
C LEU A 245 -11.06 -8.24 -12.58
N ASP A 246 -11.79 -8.66 -13.60
CA ASP A 246 -12.16 -7.80 -14.72
C ASP A 246 -13.13 -6.70 -14.28
N THR A 247 -14.03 -7.00 -13.35
CA THR A 247 -14.92 -6.00 -12.74
C THR A 247 -14.13 -4.98 -11.91
N LYS A 248 -13.15 -5.42 -11.11
CA LYS A 248 -12.27 -4.52 -10.36
C LYS A 248 -11.50 -3.59 -11.30
N GLU A 249 -10.82 -4.15 -12.28
CA GLU A 249 -10.04 -3.40 -13.26
C GLU A 249 -10.90 -2.38 -14.00
N ARG A 250 -12.06 -2.78 -14.47
CA ARG A 250 -12.98 -1.89 -15.18
C ARG A 250 -13.43 -0.71 -14.32
N ARG A 251 -13.91 -0.96 -13.08
CA ARG A 251 -14.40 0.09 -12.18
C ARG A 251 -13.29 1.06 -11.76
N LEU A 252 -12.09 0.56 -11.47
CA LEU A 252 -10.94 1.40 -11.13
C LEU A 252 -10.49 2.24 -12.32
N HIS A 253 -10.51 1.66 -13.54
CA HIS A 253 -10.26 2.40 -14.77
C HIS A 253 -11.34 3.44 -15.07
N ASP A 254 -12.62 3.11 -14.85
CA ASP A 254 -13.73 4.04 -15.03
C ASP A 254 -13.64 5.23 -14.07
N PHE A 255 -13.18 5.00 -12.84
CA PHE A 255 -12.90 6.08 -11.90
C PHE A 255 -11.71 6.93 -12.37
N ALA A 256 -10.59 6.32 -12.71
CA ALA A 256 -9.40 7.02 -13.21
C ALA A 256 -9.71 7.88 -14.47
N ALA A 257 -10.63 7.42 -15.31
CA ALA A 257 -11.08 8.15 -16.49
C ALA A 257 -12.20 9.20 -16.22
N GLY A 258 -12.55 9.43 -14.95
CA GLY A 258 -13.57 10.41 -14.56
C GLY A 258 -15.01 9.99 -14.88
N ARG A 259 -15.28 8.74 -15.25
CA ARG A 259 -16.64 8.22 -15.53
C ARG A 259 -17.43 7.89 -14.26
N ILE A 260 -16.76 7.71 -13.16
CA ILE A 260 -17.33 7.48 -11.84
C ILE A 260 -16.95 8.67 -10.95
N ARG A 261 -17.94 9.34 -10.34
CA ARG A 261 -17.70 10.47 -9.45
C ARG A 261 -17.22 10.01 -8.07
N VAL A 262 -17.84 9.00 -7.50
CA VAL A 262 -17.53 8.51 -6.16
C VAL A 262 -17.15 7.04 -6.20
N LEU A 263 -15.91 6.75 -5.81
CA LEU A 263 -15.40 5.41 -5.66
C LEU A 263 -15.38 5.03 -4.17
N ILE A 264 -16.03 3.93 -3.80
CA ILE A 264 -15.98 3.33 -2.47
C ILE A 264 -15.09 2.10 -2.55
N THR A 265 -14.06 2.01 -1.72
CA THR A 265 -13.18 0.84 -1.71
C THR A 265 -12.40 0.73 -0.39
N LYS A 266 -11.57 -0.30 -0.27
CA LYS A 266 -10.69 -0.49 0.87
C LYS A 266 -9.24 -0.22 0.50
N PRO A 267 -8.41 0.29 1.44
CA PRO A 267 -6.97 0.44 1.21
C PRO A 267 -6.30 -0.86 0.74
N SER A 268 -6.71 -2.01 1.27
CA SER A 268 -6.21 -3.32 0.86
C SER A 268 -6.51 -3.72 -0.59
N ILE A 269 -7.44 -3.02 -1.27
CA ILE A 269 -7.84 -3.32 -2.65
C ILE A 269 -7.23 -2.32 -3.64
N ALA A 270 -7.20 -1.05 -3.27
CA ALA A 270 -6.86 0.04 -4.18
C ALA A 270 -5.97 1.12 -3.53
N GLY A 271 -5.33 0.80 -2.38
CA GLY A 271 -4.46 1.75 -1.67
C GLY A 271 -3.07 1.91 -2.28
N PHE A 272 -2.67 1.07 -3.24
CA PHE A 272 -1.32 1.07 -3.78
C PHE A 272 -1.32 1.19 -5.30
N GLY A 273 -0.36 1.95 -5.82
CA GLY A 273 0.03 1.96 -7.23
C GLY A 273 -1.03 2.49 -8.22
N LEU A 274 -2.08 3.18 -7.77
CA LEU A 274 -3.11 3.74 -8.64
C LEU A 274 -2.97 5.25 -8.77
N ASN A 275 -3.08 5.73 -10.00
CA ASN A 275 -2.98 7.15 -10.34
C ASN A 275 -4.38 7.75 -10.53
N TRP A 276 -4.79 8.61 -9.59
CA TRP A 276 -6.09 9.30 -9.61
C TRP A 276 -5.94 10.82 -9.48
N GLN A 277 -5.03 11.40 -10.23
CA GLN A 277 -4.70 12.84 -10.19
C GLN A 277 -5.90 13.78 -10.38
N HIS A 278 -6.98 13.30 -11.02
CA HIS A 278 -8.23 14.06 -11.18
C HIS A 278 -9.03 14.18 -9.87
N CYS A 279 -8.72 13.37 -8.86
CA CYS A 279 -9.44 13.30 -7.59
C CYS A 279 -8.58 13.85 -6.45
N ALA A 280 -8.89 15.05 -5.99
CA ALA A 280 -8.21 15.70 -4.87
C ALA A 280 -8.91 15.48 -3.53
N ARG A 281 -10.03 14.75 -3.49
CA ARG A 281 -10.83 14.58 -2.30
C ARG A 281 -10.94 13.12 -1.87
N MET A 282 -10.70 12.87 -0.59
CA MET A 282 -10.91 11.55 -0.01
C MET A 282 -11.53 11.64 1.38
N ALA A 283 -12.23 10.60 1.76
CA ALA A 283 -12.81 10.45 3.09
C ALA A 283 -12.53 9.05 3.64
N PHE A 284 -12.10 8.97 4.89
CA PHE A 284 -11.93 7.72 5.62
C PHE A 284 -13.12 7.54 6.56
N VAL A 285 -14.03 6.63 6.24
CA VAL A 285 -15.18 6.28 7.10
C VAL A 285 -14.80 5.20 8.10
N GLY A 286 -13.95 4.26 7.68
CA GLY A 286 -13.32 3.28 8.56
C GLY A 286 -11.80 3.41 8.46
N VAL A 287 -11.14 3.75 9.57
CA VAL A 287 -9.68 3.78 9.66
C VAL A 287 -9.20 2.48 10.28
N THR A 288 -8.22 1.83 9.67
CA THR A 288 -7.56 0.65 10.23
C THR A 288 -6.49 1.07 11.25
N ASP A 289 -6.05 0.12 12.09
CA ASP A 289 -4.93 0.37 13.01
C ASP A 289 -3.55 0.25 12.29
N SER A 290 -3.54 0.12 10.96
CA SER A 290 -2.34 0.04 10.13
C SER A 290 -1.97 1.42 9.60
N PHE A 291 -0.79 1.93 9.98
CA PHE A 291 -0.24 3.17 9.46
C PHE A 291 -0.09 3.12 7.93
N GLU A 292 0.46 2.02 7.39
CA GLU A 292 0.66 1.82 5.96
C GLU A 292 -0.65 1.87 5.15
N SER A 293 -1.76 1.40 5.72
CA SER A 293 -3.07 1.47 5.07
C SER A 293 -3.71 2.86 5.10
N TYR A 294 -3.22 3.74 5.99
CA TYR A 294 -3.68 5.11 6.10
C TYR A 294 -2.82 6.08 5.29
N TYR A 295 -1.51 5.80 5.24
CA TYR A 295 -0.53 6.60 4.49
C TYR A 295 -0.73 6.45 2.97
#